data_ae95cad86d30e7f37a239a330484fbaf
#
_entry.id   ae95cad86d30e7f37a239a330484fbaf
#
_cell.length_a   1.000
_cell.length_b   1.000
_cell.length_c   1.000
_cell.angle_alpha   90.00
_cell.angle_beta   90.00
_cell.angle_gamma   90.00
#
_symmetry.space_group_name_H-M   'P 1'
#
loop_
_entity.id
_entity.type
_entity.pdbx_description
1 polymer ?
#
loop_
_entity_poly.entity_id
_entity_poly.type
_entity_poly.pdbx_seq_one_letter_code
_entity_poly.pdbx_strand_id
1 'polypeptide(L)'
;MRVWDINPKHLCRKHLLAEHRELHGLWNILTKHKGQGGYSRHPETLRWVGKLKALYERHEALVREFDKRGYHHKTPLDKRLARGSSVQNVFINTLAEQKVILRQKKCECFVV
;
A
#
# COMPACT_ATOMS: atom_id res chain seq x y z
N MET A 1 9.70 -2.18 4.29
CA MET A 1 8.24 -2.28 4.11
C MET A 1 7.67 -0.92 3.75
N ARG A 2 6.91 -0.85 2.68
CA ARG A 2 6.40 0.44 2.21
C ARG A 2 5.12 0.28 1.41
N VAL A 3 4.11 1.08 1.76
CA VAL A 3 2.91 1.29 0.96
C VAL A 3 2.95 2.75 0.50
N TRP A 4 2.93 2.96 -0.81
CA TRP A 4 2.99 4.30 -1.38
C TRP A 4 1.61 4.95 -1.34
N ASP A 5 1.59 6.29 -1.36
CA ASP A 5 0.34 7.06 -1.38
C ASP A 5 0.09 7.73 -2.73
N ILE A 6 1.09 7.73 -3.61
CA ILE A 6 0.95 8.30 -4.96
C ILE A 6 0.10 7.38 -5.84
N ASN A 7 -0.38 7.94 -6.96
CA ASN A 7 -1.20 7.17 -7.89
C ASN A 7 -0.42 5.95 -8.40
N PRO A 8 -1.00 4.73 -8.33
CA PRO A 8 -0.32 3.51 -8.75
C PRO A 8 0.18 3.53 -10.20
N LYS A 9 -0.39 4.36 -11.07
CA LYS A 9 0.06 4.47 -12.46
C LYS A 9 1.53 4.90 -12.58
N HIS A 10 2.07 5.58 -11.57
CA HIS A 10 3.45 6.05 -11.56
C HIS A 10 4.45 4.97 -11.17
N LEU A 11 3.98 3.84 -10.62
CA LEU A 11 4.85 2.78 -10.15
C LEU A 11 5.23 1.84 -11.28
N CYS A 12 6.50 1.43 -11.34
CA CYS A 12 6.91 0.38 -12.24
C CYS A 12 6.37 -0.97 -11.76
N ARG A 13 6.44 -1.99 -12.60
CA ARG A 13 5.97 -3.33 -12.26
C ARG A 13 6.56 -3.82 -10.93
N LYS A 14 7.85 -3.64 -10.75
CA LYS A 14 8.56 -4.09 -9.57
C LYS A 14 8.02 -3.45 -8.29
N HIS A 15 7.86 -2.13 -8.29
CA HIS A 15 7.34 -1.40 -7.13
C HIS A 15 5.85 -1.66 -6.91
N LEU A 16 5.08 -1.81 -7.98
CA LEU A 16 3.65 -2.11 -7.87
C LEU A 16 3.42 -3.48 -7.23
N LEU A 17 4.14 -4.50 -7.66
CA LEU A 17 4.03 -5.85 -7.10
C LEU A 17 4.56 -5.91 -5.66
N ALA A 18 5.65 -5.20 -5.39
CA ALA A 18 6.21 -5.13 -4.04
C ALA A 18 5.25 -4.46 -3.06
N GLU A 19 4.62 -3.35 -3.47
CA GLU A 19 3.64 -2.67 -2.62
C GLU A 19 2.45 -3.59 -2.33
N HIS A 20 1.93 -4.28 -3.33
CA HIS A 20 0.82 -5.21 -3.14
C HIS A 20 1.15 -6.28 -2.08
N ARG A 21 2.35 -6.84 -2.14
CA ARG A 21 2.83 -7.81 -1.16
C ARG A 21 2.92 -7.22 0.24
N GLU A 22 3.51 -6.03 0.36
CA GLU A 22 3.67 -5.36 1.64
C GLU A 22 2.32 -4.97 2.24
N LEU A 23 1.38 -4.56 1.39
CA LEU A 23 0.04 -4.21 1.82
C LEU A 23 -0.67 -5.43 2.42
N HIS A 24 -0.56 -6.60 1.80
CA HIS A 24 -1.10 -7.83 2.36
C HIS A 24 -0.47 -8.16 3.72
N GLY A 25 0.83 -7.94 3.87
CA GLY A 25 1.52 -8.10 5.13
C GLY A 25 0.96 -7.19 6.23
N LEU A 26 0.79 -5.91 5.90
CA LEU A 26 0.18 -4.94 6.82
C LEU A 26 -1.24 -5.34 7.21
N TRP A 27 -2.03 -5.72 6.22
CA TRP A 27 -3.41 -6.17 6.45
C TRP A 27 -3.45 -7.33 7.43
N ASN A 28 -2.57 -8.31 7.26
CA ASN A 28 -2.49 -9.46 8.14
C ASN A 28 -2.09 -9.08 9.57
N ILE A 29 -1.10 -8.18 9.70
CA ILE A 29 -0.69 -7.69 11.02
C ILE A 29 -1.86 -7.03 11.75
N LEU A 30 -2.60 -6.17 11.04
CA LEU A 30 -3.67 -5.37 11.64
C LEU A 30 -4.97 -6.16 11.86
N THR A 31 -5.18 -7.26 11.14
CA THR A 31 -6.39 -8.09 11.26
C THR A 31 -6.13 -9.39 11.99
N LYS A 32 -5.29 -10.27 11.44
CA LYS A 32 -5.06 -11.61 11.99
C LYS A 32 -4.20 -11.62 13.24
N HIS A 33 -3.22 -10.72 13.33
CA HIS A 33 -2.30 -10.64 14.47
C HIS A 33 -2.67 -9.53 15.46
N LYS A 34 -3.80 -8.87 15.27
CA LYS A 34 -4.32 -7.82 16.16
C LYS A 34 -3.27 -6.75 16.50
N GLY A 35 -2.47 -6.37 15.53
CA GLY A 35 -1.42 -5.36 15.74
C GLY A 35 -0.20 -5.87 16.49
N GLN A 36 0.01 -7.17 16.55
CA GLN A 36 1.18 -7.79 17.19
C GLN A 36 2.08 -8.46 16.15
N GLY A 37 3.35 -8.67 16.50
CA GLY A 37 4.31 -9.33 15.64
C GLY A 37 5.48 -8.44 15.25
N GLY A 38 6.37 -8.94 14.38
CA GLY A 38 7.66 -8.33 14.09
C GLY A 38 7.60 -6.91 13.56
N TYR A 39 6.67 -6.59 12.66
CA TYR A 39 6.53 -5.24 12.08
C TYR A 39 5.37 -4.44 12.66
N SER A 40 4.77 -4.90 13.78
CA SER A 40 3.59 -4.25 14.35
C SER A 40 3.85 -2.81 14.80
N ARG A 41 5.08 -2.47 15.16
CA ARG A 41 5.50 -1.12 15.60
C ARG A 41 6.27 -0.35 14.53
N HIS A 42 6.40 -0.89 13.33
CA HIS A 42 7.03 -0.17 12.22
C HIS A 42 6.20 1.07 11.89
N PRO A 43 6.82 2.24 11.63
CA PRO A 43 6.06 3.46 11.32
C PRO A 43 5.05 3.28 10.20
N GLU A 44 5.38 2.52 9.16
CA GLU A 44 4.45 2.22 8.07
C GLU A 44 3.22 1.47 8.57
N THR A 45 3.39 0.52 9.49
CA THR A 45 2.27 -0.22 10.08
C THR A 45 1.42 0.70 10.95
N LEU A 46 2.06 1.50 11.80
CA LEU A 46 1.37 2.35 12.76
C LEU A 46 0.47 3.39 12.09
N ARG A 47 0.88 3.92 10.95
CA ARG A 47 0.08 4.95 10.26
C ARG A 47 -1.25 4.40 9.69
N TRP A 48 -1.40 3.09 9.60
CA TRP A 48 -2.63 2.46 9.10
C TRP A 48 -3.53 1.93 10.23
N VAL A 49 -3.11 2.04 11.48
CA VAL A 49 -3.96 1.65 12.63
C VAL A 49 -5.23 2.47 12.61
N GLY A 50 -6.39 1.78 12.71
CA GLY A 50 -7.70 2.43 12.66
C GLY A 50 -8.14 2.87 11.27
N LYS A 51 -7.40 2.48 10.23
CA LYS A 51 -7.63 2.91 8.85
C LYS A 51 -7.68 1.73 7.87
N LEU A 52 -8.24 0.61 8.31
CA LEU A 52 -8.34 -0.59 7.46
C LEU A 52 -9.16 -0.33 6.21
N LYS A 53 -10.17 0.52 6.27
CA LYS A 53 -10.94 0.88 5.08
C LYS A 53 -10.09 1.62 4.05
N ALA A 54 -9.25 2.56 4.50
CA ALA A 54 -8.33 3.27 3.62
C ALA A 54 -7.31 2.30 3.01
N LEU A 55 -6.80 1.36 3.80
CA LEU A 55 -5.86 0.34 3.32
C LEU A 55 -6.52 -0.58 2.30
N TYR A 56 -7.77 -0.97 2.53
CA TYR A 56 -8.57 -1.74 1.58
C TYR A 56 -8.72 -0.99 0.26
N GLU A 57 -9.07 0.30 0.32
CA GLU A 57 -9.24 1.12 -0.87
C GLU A 57 -7.92 1.27 -1.65
N ARG A 58 -6.79 1.38 -0.94
CA ARG A 58 -5.47 1.39 -1.57
C ARG A 58 -5.20 0.07 -2.30
N HIS A 59 -5.55 -1.07 -1.68
CA HIS A 59 -5.45 -2.38 -2.32
C HIS A 59 -6.25 -2.42 -3.62
N GLU A 60 -7.49 -1.94 -3.58
CA GLU A 60 -8.35 -1.93 -4.76
C GLU A 60 -7.79 -1.02 -5.86
N ALA A 61 -7.14 0.08 -5.50
CA ALA A 61 -6.48 0.94 -6.47
C ALA A 61 -5.32 0.22 -7.15
N LEU A 62 -4.55 -0.58 -6.40
CA LEU A 62 -3.48 -1.41 -6.98
C LEU A 62 -4.05 -2.47 -7.92
N VAL A 63 -5.16 -3.09 -7.54
CA VAL A 63 -5.83 -4.11 -8.37
C VAL A 63 -6.31 -3.49 -9.69
N ARG A 64 -6.90 -2.31 -9.64
CA ARG A 64 -7.33 -1.61 -10.86
C ARG A 64 -6.15 -1.34 -11.79
N GLU A 65 -4.99 -0.98 -11.24
CA GLU A 65 -3.79 -0.78 -12.05
C GLU A 65 -3.27 -2.10 -12.63
N PHE A 66 -3.35 -3.20 -11.86
CA PHE A 66 -3.04 -4.54 -12.38
C PHE A 66 -3.90 -4.87 -13.60
N ASP A 67 -5.20 -4.62 -13.49
CA ASP A 67 -6.14 -4.90 -14.59
C ASP A 67 -5.80 -4.08 -15.83
N LYS A 68 -5.48 -2.80 -15.66
CA LYS A 68 -5.07 -1.92 -16.77
C LYS A 68 -3.83 -2.43 -17.48
N ARG A 69 -2.93 -3.08 -16.75
CA ARG A 69 -1.66 -3.60 -17.31
C ARG A 69 -1.77 -5.04 -17.80
N GLY A 70 -2.95 -5.65 -17.65
CA GLY A 70 -3.16 -7.05 -18.03
C GLY A 70 -2.60 -8.06 -17.04
N TYR A 71 -2.36 -7.66 -15.79
CA TYR A 71 -1.90 -8.59 -14.76
C TYR A 71 -3.11 -9.27 -14.11
N HIS A 72 -2.94 -10.52 -13.71
CA HIS A 72 -3.99 -11.27 -13.01
C HIS A 72 -3.81 -11.15 -11.50
N HIS A 73 -4.83 -10.61 -10.83
CA HIS A 73 -4.87 -10.51 -9.38
C HIS A 73 -5.64 -11.71 -8.81
N LYS A 74 -5.04 -12.43 -7.85
CA LYS A 74 -5.61 -13.67 -7.30
C LYS A 74 -5.83 -13.67 -5.78
N THR A 75 -5.47 -12.59 -5.09
CA THR A 75 -5.51 -12.53 -3.63
C THR A 75 -6.30 -11.34 -3.13
N PRO A 76 -7.65 -11.46 -3.06
CA PRO A 76 -8.48 -10.38 -2.53
C PRO A 76 -8.30 -10.22 -1.02
N LEU A 77 -8.62 -9.03 -0.51
CA LEU A 77 -8.76 -8.80 0.91
C LEU A 77 -10.21 -9.04 1.34
N ASP A 78 -10.42 -9.42 2.59
CA ASP A 78 -11.77 -9.60 3.14
C ASP A 78 -12.40 -8.23 3.41
N LYS A 79 -13.33 -7.82 2.57
CA LYS A 79 -14.02 -6.53 2.68
C LYS A 79 -14.73 -6.35 4.03
N ARG A 80 -15.15 -7.44 4.66
CA ARG A 80 -15.83 -7.37 5.96
C ARG A 80 -14.94 -6.82 7.06
N LEU A 81 -13.63 -6.91 6.89
CA LEU A 81 -12.64 -6.41 7.84
C LEU A 81 -12.22 -4.96 7.55
N ALA A 82 -12.72 -4.37 6.46
CA ALA A 82 -12.39 -3.01 6.04
C ALA A 82 -13.15 -1.98 6.88
N ARG A 83 -12.68 -1.78 8.11
CA ARG A 83 -13.30 -0.90 9.09
C ARG A 83 -12.43 0.33 9.36
N GLY A 84 -13.00 1.31 10.06
CA GLY A 84 -12.29 2.52 10.45
C GLY A 84 -12.34 3.59 9.38
N SER A 85 -11.37 4.51 9.42
CA SER A 85 -11.34 5.65 8.51
C SER A 85 -11.01 5.22 7.09
N SER A 86 -11.70 5.84 6.13
CA SER A 86 -11.38 5.72 4.70
C SER A 86 -10.34 6.75 4.25
N VAL A 87 -9.89 7.62 5.16
CA VAL A 87 -8.94 8.69 4.86
C VAL A 87 -7.60 8.37 5.50
N GLN A 88 -6.55 8.35 4.70
CA GLN A 88 -5.17 8.26 5.19
C GLN A 88 -4.53 9.64 5.09
N ASN A 89 -4.36 10.27 6.23
CA ASN A 89 -3.77 11.61 6.33
C ASN A 89 -2.44 11.62 7.09
N VAL A 90 -1.92 10.46 7.42
CA VAL A 90 -0.61 10.32 8.09
C VAL A 90 0.38 9.74 7.09
N PHE A 91 1.44 10.50 6.78
CA PHE A 91 2.45 10.12 5.82
C PHE A 91 3.82 10.13 6.50
N ILE A 92 4.62 9.09 6.23
CA ILE A 92 6.04 9.09 6.62
C ILE A 92 6.79 10.11 5.76
N ASN A 93 6.43 10.13 4.46
CA ASN A 93 6.93 11.12 3.50
C ASN A 93 5.75 11.75 2.79
N THR A 94 5.87 13.02 2.42
CA THR A 94 4.84 13.68 1.58
C THR A 94 4.79 13.02 0.21
N LEU A 95 3.72 13.28 -0.55
CA LEU A 95 3.60 12.76 -1.91
C LEU A 95 4.79 13.22 -2.78
N ALA A 96 5.20 14.49 -2.63
CA ALA A 96 6.35 15.02 -3.35
C ALA A 96 7.64 14.29 -2.97
N GLU A 97 7.85 14.03 -1.69
CA GLU A 97 9.01 13.28 -1.21
C GLU A 97 9.01 11.84 -1.73
N GLN A 98 7.85 11.20 -1.78
CA GLN A 98 7.72 9.85 -2.33
C GLN A 98 8.15 9.81 -3.79
N LYS A 99 7.76 10.80 -4.58
CA LYS A 99 8.17 10.91 -5.98
C LYS A 99 9.67 11.08 -6.11
N VAL A 100 10.28 11.89 -5.26
CA VAL A 100 11.75 12.08 -5.26
C VAL A 100 12.46 10.77 -4.94
N ILE A 101 11.98 10.05 -3.92
CA ILE A 101 12.56 8.75 -3.55
C ILE A 101 12.52 7.78 -4.74
N LEU A 102 11.39 7.71 -5.44
CA LEU A 102 11.24 6.82 -6.60
C LEU A 102 12.13 7.22 -7.77
N ARG A 103 12.32 8.53 -8.01
CA ARG A 103 13.23 9.01 -9.06
C ARG A 103 14.68 8.62 -8.80
N GLN A 104 15.07 8.55 -7.53
CA GLN A 104 16.43 8.20 -7.14
C GLN A 104 16.71 6.70 -7.22
N LYS A 105 15.67 5.88 -7.33
CA LYS A 105 15.83 4.44 -7.47
C LYS A 105 16.10 4.08 -8.93
N LYS A 106 16.93 3.07 -9.14
CA LYS A 106 17.18 2.52 -10.48
C LYS A 106 16.01 1.64 -10.89
N CYS A 107 14.93 2.26 -11.33
CA CYS A 107 13.71 1.56 -11.73
C CYS A 107 13.02 2.32 -12.87
N GLU A 108 11.94 1.74 -13.38
CA GLU A 108 11.17 2.31 -14.48
C GLU A 108 9.92 3.05 -14.01
N CYS A 109 9.89 3.51 -12.75
CA CYS A 109 8.77 4.28 -12.25
C CYS A 109 8.62 5.60 -12.99
N PHE A 110 7.39 5.87 -13.44
CA PHE A 110 7.06 7.07 -14.18
C PHE A 110 6.53 8.14 -13.23
N VAL A 111 7.45 8.86 -12.59
CA VAL A 111 7.10 9.93 -11.64
C VAL A 111 7.50 11.28 -12.23
N VAL A 112 6.50 12.11 -12.41
CA VAL A 112 6.66 13.45 -12.98
C VAL A 112 6.52 14.50 -11.88
#